data_7893df608b3abec3de571fd1d5ddb0b0
#
_entry.id   7893df608b3abec3de571fd1d5ddb0b0
#
_cell.length_a   1.000
_cell.length_b   1.000
_cell.length_c   1.000
_cell.angle_alpha   90.00
_cell.angle_beta   90.00
_cell.angle_gamma   90.00
#
_symmetry.space_group_name_H-M   'P 1'
#
loop_
_entity.id
_entity.type
_entity.pdbx_description
1 polymer ?
#
loop_
_entity_poly.entity_id
_entity_poly.type
_entity_poly.pdbx_seq_one_letter_code
_entity_poly.pdbx_strand_id
1 'polypeptide(L)'
;MSSDLVVRPIAPSDLAAWRPLWDGYNAFYGRAGENALPEAVTSTLWSRYFDGHEPVHAFVAELDDRLVGLTHYLFHRSTSRVEDTCYLQDLFTAGDVRGRGVGRALIAAVTAAVQARGGHRLYWQTHTTNAAGRALYDRVAEHKGFIVYGQEL
;
A
#
# COMPACT_ATOMS: atom_id res chain seq x y z
N MET A 1 19.08 20.76 -7.45
CA MET A 1 18.21 19.93 -8.32
C MET A 1 17.07 19.38 -7.49
N SER A 2 15.84 19.59 -7.92
CA SER A 2 14.70 18.94 -7.29
C SER A 2 14.75 17.45 -7.66
N SER A 3 14.81 16.60 -6.66
CA SER A 3 14.62 15.16 -6.87
C SER A 3 13.17 14.92 -7.22
N ASP A 4 12.92 14.35 -8.38
CA ASP A 4 11.57 14.07 -8.86
C ASP A 4 11.05 12.78 -8.22
N LEU A 5 9.98 12.92 -7.44
CA LEU A 5 9.23 11.80 -6.92
C LEU A 5 8.25 11.31 -8.00
N VAL A 6 8.40 10.07 -8.43
CA VAL A 6 7.54 9.44 -9.43
C VAL A 6 6.82 8.25 -8.80
N VAL A 7 5.50 8.21 -8.93
CA VAL A 7 4.69 7.06 -8.54
C VAL A 7 4.17 6.38 -9.81
N ARG A 8 4.37 5.08 -9.91
CA ARG A 8 3.99 4.29 -11.08
C ARG A 8 3.54 2.89 -10.69
N PRO A 9 2.79 2.20 -11.56
CA PRO A 9 2.48 0.78 -11.33
C PRO A 9 3.76 -0.05 -11.23
N ILE A 10 3.72 -1.09 -10.38
CA ILE A 10 4.82 -2.04 -10.27
C ILE A 10 5.04 -2.79 -11.59
N ALA A 11 6.29 -3.08 -11.91
CA ALA A 11 6.67 -3.81 -13.12
C ALA A 11 7.43 -5.10 -12.76
N PRO A 12 7.44 -6.13 -13.64
CA PRO A 12 8.19 -7.36 -13.38
C PRO A 12 9.67 -7.15 -13.09
N SER A 13 10.28 -6.10 -13.63
CA SER A 13 11.67 -5.75 -13.38
C SER A 13 11.94 -5.15 -11.99
N ASP A 14 10.91 -4.89 -11.20
CA ASP A 14 11.05 -4.24 -9.89
C ASP A 14 11.34 -5.21 -8.74
N LEU A 15 11.32 -6.51 -8.97
CA LEU A 15 11.37 -7.51 -7.89
C LEU A 15 12.54 -7.27 -6.92
N ALA A 16 13.73 -7.08 -7.44
CA ALA A 16 14.94 -6.92 -6.61
C ALA A 16 14.90 -5.65 -5.76
N ALA A 17 14.33 -4.56 -6.28
CA ALA A 17 14.22 -3.28 -5.56
C ALA A 17 12.98 -3.24 -4.64
N TRP A 18 11.90 -3.91 -5.02
CA TRP A 18 10.67 -4.00 -4.23
C TRP A 18 10.85 -4.89 -2.98
N ARG A 19 11.59 -5.99 -3.10
CA ARG A 19 11.72 -6.99 -2.03
C ARG A 19 12.23 -6.40 -0.71
N PRO A 20 13.28 -5.57 -0.68
CA PRO A 20 13.72 -4.95 0.58
C PRO A 20 12.66 -4.05 1.21
N LEU A 21 11.84 -3.35 0.41
CA LEU A 21 10.75 -2.52 0.91
C LEU A 21 9.65 -3.38 1.53
N TRP A 22 9.30 -4.48 0.88
CA TRP A 22 8.32 -5.44 1.40
C TRP A 22 8.80 -6.07 2.71
N ASP A 23 10.06 -6.48 2.76
CA ASP A 23 10.65 -7.02 3.99
C ASP A 23 10.68 -5.98 5.12
N GLY A 24 10.97 -4.72 4.81
CA GLY A 24 10.94 -3.61 5.76
C GLY A 24 9.54 -3.32 6.30
N TYR A 25 8.52 -3.36 5.45
CA TYR A 25 7.12 -3.26 5.85
C TYR A 25 6.74 -4.39 6.82
N ASN A 26 7.09 -5.62 6.48
CA ASN A 26 6.81 -6.77 7.34
C ASN A 26 7.54 -6.70 8.68
N ALA A 27 8.79 -6.24 8.68
CA ALA A 27 9.56 -6.05 9.91
C ALA A 27 8.91 -5.01 10.85
N PHE A 28 8.33 -3.96 10.30
CA PHE A 28 7.59 -2.96 11.07
C PHE A 28 6.42 -3.58 11.84
N TYR A 29 5.80 -4.62 11.30
CA TYR A 29 4.72 -5.37 11.94
C TYR A 29 5.20 -6.62 12.70
N GLY A 30 6.50 -6.75 12.96
CA GLY A 30 7.07 -7.87 13.70
C GLY A 30 7.19 -9.17 12.89
N ARG A 31 6.98 -9.12 11.59
CA ARG A 31 7.10 -10.27 10.70
C ARG A 31 8.50 -10.35 10.08
N ALA A 32 9.49 -10.65 10.93
CA ALA A 32 10.88 -10.79 10.55
C ALA A 32 11.54 -11.93 11.35
N GLY A 33 12.68 -12.44 10.90
CA GLY A 33 13.39 -13.54 11.56
C GLY A 33 12.51 -14.79 11.65
N GLU A 34 12.33 -15.30 12.85
CA GLU A 34 11.48 -16.49 13.10
C GLU A 34 10.00 -16.27 12.78
N ASN A 35 9.56 -15.01 12.79
CA ASN A 35 8.18 -14.64 12.51
C ASN A 35 7.98 -14.14 11.07
N ALA A 36 8.99 -14.27 10.22
CA ALA A 36 8.89 -13.85 8.83
C ALA A 36 7.79 -14.62 8.10
N LEU A 37 7.16 -13.96 7.13
CA LEU A 37 6.19 -14.63 6.26
C LEU A 37 6.86 -15.79 5.51
N PRO A 38 6.17 -16.92 5.36
CA PRO A 38 6.64 -17.98 4.46
C PRO A 38 6.92 -17.43 3.07
N GLU A 39 7.97 -17.89 2.41
CA GLU A 39 8.35 -17.40 1.08
C GLU A 39 7.23 -17.57 0.05
N ALA A 40 6.41 -18.62 0.20
CA ALA A 40 5.25 -18.86 -0.65
C ALA A 40 4.24 -17.70 -0.63
N VAL A 41 4.10 -17.00 0.49
CA VAL A 41 3.21 -15.82 0.60
C VAL A 41 3.71 -14.71 -0.30
N THR A 42 4.99 -14.38 -0.22
CA THR A 42 5.61 -13.32 -1.03
C THR A 42 5.62 -13.68 -2.52
N SER A 43 5.94 -14.93 -2.86
CA SER A 43 5.92 -15.40 -4.25
C SER A 43 4.52 -15.34 -4.86
N THR A 44 3.51 -15.72 -4.10
CA THR A 44 2.11 -15.66 -4.52
C THR A 44 1.67 -14.21 -4.72
N LEU A 45 1.98 -13.33 -3.76
CA LEU A 45 1.68 -11.90 -3.87
C LEU A 45 2.31 -11.31 -5.14
N TRP A 46 3.58 -11.59 -5.38
CA TRP A 46 4.29 -11.09 -6.55
C TRP A 46 3.60 -11.50 -7.86
N SER A 47 3.22 -12.78 -7.98
CA SER A 47 2.55 -13.28 -9.18
C SER A 47 1.18 -12.64 -9.40
N ARG A 48 0.47 -12.30 -8.33
CA ARG A 48 -0.87 -11.69 -8.41
C ARG A 48 -0.87 -10.31 -9.03
N TYR A 49 0.18 -9.52 -8.86
CA TYR A 49 0.25 -8.18 -9.46
C TYR A 49 0.16 -8.20 -10.99
N PHE A 50 0.62 -9.28 -11.61
CA PHE A 50 0.73 -9.39 -13.06
C PHE A 50 -0.32 -10.32 -13.68
N ASP A 51 -1.26 -10.78 -12.87
CA ASP A 51 -2.39 -11.59 -13.32
C ASP A 51 -3.64 -10.70 -13.39
N GLY A 52 -4.14 -10.48 -14.61
CA GLY A 52 -5.31 -9.62 -14.83
C GLY A 52 -6.62 -10.11 -14.21
N HIS A 53 -6.68 -11.36 -13.73
CA HIS A 53 -7.83 -11.92 -13.04
C HIS A 53 -7.78 -11.71 -11.52
N GLU A 54 -6.65 -11.26 -11.00
CA GLU A 54 -6.46 -11.00 -9.58
C GLU A 54 -6.82 -9.55 -9.22
N PRO A 55 -7.53 -9.32 -8.11
CA PRO A 55 -7.94 -7.98 -7.70
C PRO A 55 -6.86 -7.23 -6.90
N VAL A 56 -5.61 -7.67 -6.98
CA VAL A 56 -4.48 -7.14 -6.20
C VAL A 56 -3.60 -6.29 -7.10
N HIS A 57 -3.32 -5.08 -6.65
CA HIS A 57 -2.54 -4.10 -7.42
C HIS A 57 -1.46 -3.48 -6.55
N ALA A 58 -0.43 -2.92 -7.18
CA ALA A 58 0.65 -2.23 -6.49
C ALA A 58 1.11 -0.99 -7.26
N PHE A 59 1.38 0.08 -6.51
CA PHE A 59 2.20 1.20 -6.97
C PHE A 59 3.53 1.19 -6.23
N VAL A 60 4.56 1.66 -6.91
CA VAL A 60 5.86 1.94 -6.32
C VAL A 60 6.19 3.41 -6.49
N ALA A 61 6.97 3.95 -5.56
CA ALA A 61 7.46 5.32 -5.60
C ALA A 61 8.96 5.31 -5.83
N GLU A 62 9.40 6.08 -6.84
CA GLU A 62 10.81 6.29 -7.13
C GLU A 62 11.22 7.71 -6.76
N LEU A 63 12.41 7.81 -6.19
CA LEU A 63 13.05 9.07 -5.89
C LEU A 63 14.52 8.93 -6.32
N ASP A 64 14.98 9.77 -7.25
CA ASP A 64 16.34 9.68 -7.81
C ASP A 64 16.67 8.26 -8.33
N ASP A 65 15.78 7.69 -9.14
CA ASP A 65 15.90 6.37 -9.76
C ASP A 65 15.98 5.20 -8.76
N ARG A 66 15.64 5.42 -7.49
CA ARG A 66 15.60 4.39 -6.46
C ARG A 66 14.16 4.19 -5.96
N LEU A 67 13.73 2.93 -5.82
CA LEU A 67 12.45 2.65 -5.18
C LEU A 67 12.55 2.98 -3.68
N VAL A 68 11.63 3.83 -3.23
CA VAL A 68 11.61 4.34 -1.85
C VAL A 68 10.28 4.08 -1.15
N GLY A 69 9.28 3.59 -1.85
CA GLY A 69 7.98 3.33 -1.26
C GLY A 69 7.17 2.34 -2.08
N LEU A 70 6.19 1.73 -1.40
CA LEU A 70 5.22 0.83 -2.01
C LEU A 70 3.84 1.04 -1.41
N THR A 71 2.81 0.69 -2.17
CA THR A 71 1.46 0.49 -1.66
C THR A 71 0.81 -0.67 -2.40
N HIS A 72 0.03 -1.46 -1.68
CA HIS A 72 -0.79 -2.54 -2.23
C HIS A 72 -2.25 -2.20 -1.98
N TYR A 73 -3.08 -2.39 -3.01
CA TYR A 73 -4.50 -2.11 -2.89
C TYR A 73 -5.32 -3.16 -3.62
N LEU A 74 -6.53 -3.38 -3.13
CA LEU A 74 -7.44 -4.39 -3.61
C LEU A 74 -8.81 -3.79 -3.87
N PHE A 75 -9.50 -4.32 -4.88
CA PHE A 75 -10.91 -3.99 -5.10
C PHE A 75 -11.79 -5.14 -4.62
N HIS A 76 -12.89 -4.80 -3.97
CA HIS A 76 -13.90 -5.77 -3.55
C HIS A 76 -15.31 -5.25 -3.80
N ARG A 77 -16.26 -6.19 -3.92
CA ARG A 77 -17.67 -5.86 -4.07
C ARG A 77 -18.21 -5.19 -2.80
N SER A 78 -19.20 -4.36 -2.98
CA SER A 78 -19.96 -3.75 -1.90
C SER A 78 -21.43 -4.15 -2.01
N THR A 79 -22.09 -4.38 -0.88
CA THR A 79 -23.51 -4.66 -0.85
C THR A 79 -24.37 -3.40 -0.93
N SER A 80 -23.76 -2.23 -0.70
CA SER A 80 -24.45 -0.93 -0.68
C SER A 80 -24.04 0.00 -1.82
N ARG A 81 -23.21 -0.47 -2.77
CA ARG A 81 -22.76 0.28 -3.95
C ARG A 81 -22.73 -0.63 -5.16
N VAL A 82 -22.95 -0.06 -6.34
CA VAL A 82 -22.76 -0.79 -7.61
C VAL A 82 -21.26 -0.95 -7.89
N GLU A 83 -20.49 0.11 -7.66
CA GLU A 83 -19.05 0.16 -7.90
C GLU A 83 -18.29 -0.61 -6.81
N ASP A 84 -17.17 -1.19 -7.19
CA ASP A 84 -16.25 -1.81 -6.23
C ASP A 84 -15.68 -0.77 -5.27
N THR A 85 -15.44 -1.21 -4.05
CA THR A 85 -14.71 -0.45 -3.03
C THR A 85 -13.24 -0.84 -3.07
N CYS A 86 -12.35 0.12 -2.88
CA CYS A 86 -10.93 -0.12 -2.80
C CYS A 86 -10.46 -0.15 -1.34
N TYR A 87 -9.71 -1.19 -1.00
CA TYR A 87 -8.98 -1.31 0.26
C TYR A 87 -7.49 -1.12 0.01
N LEU A 88 -6.90 -0.08 0.60
CA LEU A 88 -5.46 0.11 0.63
C LEU A 88 -4.91 -0.70 1.79
N GLN A 89 -4.28 -1.83 1.49
CA GLN A 89 -3.87 -2.78 2.51
C GLN A 89 -2.52 -2.45 3.11
N ASP A 90 -1.55 -2.06 2.29
CA ASP A 90 -0.18 -1.83 2.72
C ASP A 90 0.34 -0.49 2.19
N LEU A 91 1.05 0.24 3.04
CA LEU A 91 1.71 1.49 2.69
C LEU A 91 3.04 1.57 3.44
N PHE A 92 4.14 1.70 2.71
CA PHE A 92 5.46 1.76 3.30
C PHE A 92 6.36 2.74 2.58
N THR A 93 7.14 3.49 3.35
CA THR A 93 8.17 4.41 2.87
C THR A 93 9.49 4.06 3.54
N ALA A 94 10.57 3.99 2.76
CA ALA A 94 11.91 3.77 3.29
C ALA A 94 12.26 4.82 4.35
N GLY A 95 12.91 4.40 5.45
CA GLY A 95 13.11 5.24 6.62
C GLY A 95 13.92 6.50 6.36
N ASP A 96 14.87 6.46 5.43
CA ASP A 96 15.75 7.57 5.08
C ASP A 96 15.08 8.67 4.25
N VAL A 97 13.87 8.43 3.72
CA VAL A 97 13.13 9.41 2.90
C VAL A 97 11.77 9.78 3.50
N ARG A 98 11.49 9.41 4.74
CA ARG A 98 10.26 9.80 5.43
C ARG A 98 10.16 11.32 5.56
N GLY A 99 8.92 11.83 5.56
CA GLY A 99 8.68 13.27 5.63
C GLY A 99 8.84 14.02 4.32
N ARG A 100 9.04 13.30 3.20
CA ARG A 100 9.23 13.88 1.87
C ARG A 100 8.00 13.72 0.96
N GLY A 101 6.86 13.35 1.52
CA GLY A 101 5.60 13.26 0.77
C GLY A 101 5.39 11.95 0.00
N VAL A 102 6.21 10.92 0.21
CA VAL A 102 6.11 9.64 -0.50
C VAL A 102 4.79 8.94 -0.20
N GLY A 103 4.44 8.78 1.07
CA GLY A 103 3.18 8.14 1.48
C GLY A 103 1.96 8.89 0.93
N ARG A 104 1.96 10.20 0.99
CA ARG A 104 0.89 11.03 0.44
C ARG A 104 0.74 10.85 -1.06
N ALA A 105 1.85 10.80 -1.79
CA ALA A 105 1.85 10.59 -3.23
C ALA A 105 1.32 9.21 -3.61
N LEU A 106 1.68 8.18 -2.86
CA LEU A 106 1.15 6.82 -3.05
C LEU A 106 -0.36 6.76 -2.82
N ILE A 107 -0.86 7.38 -1.75
CA ILE A 107 -2.31 7.45 -1.49
C ILE A 107 -3.02 8.20 -2.63
N ALA A 108 -2.45 9.30 -3.12
CA ALA A 108 -3.01 10.06 -4.22
C ALA A 108 -3.10 9.23 -5.51
N ALA A 109 -2.08 8.41 -5.78
CA ALA A 109 -2.09 7.51 -6.94
C ALA A 109 -3.20 6.45 -6.84
N VAL A 110 -3.39 5.85 -5.67
CA VAL A 110 -4.48 4.91 -5.44
C VAL A 110 -5.85 5.60 -5.58
N THR A 111 -6.00 6.80 -5.03
CA THR A 111 -7.22 7.60 -5.18
C THR A 111 -7.54 7.82 -6.67
N ALA A 112 -6.57 8.20 -7.47
CA ALA A 112 -6.75 8.39 -8.91
C ALA A 112 -7.14 7.09 -9.62
N ALA A 113 -6.55 5.96 -9.23
CA ALA A 113 -6.89 4.65 -9.78
C ALA A 113 -8.33 4.23 -9.46
N VAL A 114 -8.79 4.52 -8.25
CA VAL A 114 -10.20 4.28 -7.84
C VAL A 114 -11.14 5.11 -8.69
N GLN A 115 -10.86 6.40 -8.84
CA GLN A 115 -11.68 7.33 -9.63
C GLN A 115 -11.72 6.93 -11.11
N ALA A 116 -10.59 6.49 -11.67
CA ALA A 116 -10.51 6.03 -13.06
C ALA A 116 -11.39 4.80 -13.34
N ARG A 117 -11.69 3.99 -12.31
CA ARG A 117 -12.61 2.85 -12.40
C ARG A 117 -14.07 3.21 -12.08
N GLY A 118 -14.38 4.49 -11.89
CA GLY A 118 -15.70 4.94 -11.48
C GLY A 118 -16.04 4.66 -10.02
N GLY A 119 -15.05 4.29 -9.21
CA GLY A 119 -15.24 4.04 -7.78
C GLY A 119 -15.35 5.31 -6.96
N HIS A 120 -15.96 5.19 -5.78
CA HIS A 120 -16.26 6.32 -4.90
C HIS A 120 -15.73 6.13 -3.47
N ARG A 121 -15.12 4.99 -3.16
CA ARG A 121 -14.63 4.73 -1.82
C ARG A 121 -13.26 4.07 -1.82
N LEU A 122 -12.37 4.68 -1.08
CA LEU A 122 -11.05 4.18 -0.70
C LEU A 122 -10.95 4.21 0.82
N TYR A 123 -10.55 3.13 1.44
CA TYR A 123 -10.38 3.08 2.89
C TYR A 123 -9.15 2.25 3.27
N TRP A 124 -8.64 2.50 4.46
CA TRP A 124 -7.56 1.72 5.05
C TRP A 124 -7.70 1.74 6.57
N GLN A 125 -6.91 0.91 7.21
CA GLN A 125 -6.84 0.84 8.66
C GLN A 125 -5.40 1.03 9.13
N THR A 126 -5.25 1.49 10.35
CA THR A 126 -3.96 1.62 11.02
C THR A 126 -4.13 1.35 12.49
N HIS A 127 -3.04 1.02 13.17
CA HIS A 127 -3.06 0.89 14.61
C HIS A 127 -3.28 2.26 15.26
N THR A 128 -4.10 2.32 16.33
CA THR A 128 -4.38 3.58 17.04
C THR A 128 -3.13 4.27 17.55
N THR A 129 -2.07 3.51 17.82
CA THR A 129 -0.78 4.01 18.32
C THR A 129 0.17 4.48 17.23
N ASN A 130 -0.19 4.33 15.95
CA ASN A 130 0.64 4.78 14.84
C ASN A 130 0.52 6.30 14.65
N ALA A 131 1.12 7.07 15.52
CA ALA A 131 1.00 8.53 15.53
C ALA A 131 1.50 9.17 14.24
N ALA A 132 2.63 8.71 13.70
CA ALA A 132 3.21 9.24 12.47
C ALA A 132 2.31 9.00 11.25
N GLY A 133 1.76 7.78 11.12
CA GLY A 133 0.82 7.44 10.06
C GLY A 133 -0.47 8.25 10.18
N ARG A 134 -1.02 8.33 11.37
CA ARG A 134 -2.26 9.08 11.63
C ARG A 134 -2.12 10.56 11.35
N ALA A 135 -0.96 11.16 11.59
CA ALA A 135 -0.71 12.56 11.24
C ALA A 135 -0.86 12.81 9.73
N LEU A 136 -0.44 11.88 8.89
CA LEU A 136 -0.68 11.93 7.45
C LEU A 136 -2.14 11.66 7.13
N TYR A 137 -2.72 10.61 7.69
CA TYR A 137 -4.07 10.15 7.34
C TYR A 137 -5.14 11.17 7.68
N ASP A 138 -5.00 11.88 8.80
CA ASP A 138 -5.91 12.95 9.21
C ASP A 138 -5.93 14.13 8.22
N ARG A 139 -4.88 14.29 7.43
CA ARG A 139 -4.78 15.33 6.40
C ARG A 139 -5.40 14.95 5.06
N VAL A 140 -5.52 13.66 4.77
CA VAL A 140 -5.94 13.15 3.47
C VAL A 140 -7.24 12.38 3.51
N ALA A 141 -7.74 12.04 4.70
CA ALA A 141 -8.96 11.26 4.90
C ALA A 141 -9.62 11.61 6.23
N GLU A 142 -10.70 10.92 6.55
CA GLU A 142 -11.49 11.11 7.75
C GLU A 142 -11.61 9.80 8.51
N HIS A 143 -11.32 9.82 9.81
CA HIS A 143 -11.60 8.71 10.71
C HIS A 143 -13.07 8.77 11.18
N LYS A 144 -13.88 7.80 10.77
CA LYS A 144 -15.33 7.78 11.01
C LYS A 144 -15.75 6.98 12.25
N GLY A 145 -14.80 6.57 13.09
CA GLY A 145 -15.08 5.87 14.34
C GLY A 145 -15.27 4.37 14.24
N PHE A 146 -15.10 3.76 13.05
CA PHE A 146 -15.14 2.30 12.93
C PHE A 146 -13.92 1.67 13.59
N ILE A 147 -14.13 0.53 14.24
CA ILE A 147 -13.07 -0.32 14.78
C ILE A 147 -13.13 -1.67 14.09
N VAL A 148 -12.00 -2.38 14.06
CA VAL A 148 -11.85 -3.67 13.40
C VAL A 148 -11.92 -4.78 14.44
N TYR A 149 -12.73 -5.80 14.16
CA TYR A 149 -12.76 -7.07 14.88
C TYR A 149 -12.22 -8.16 13.97
N GLY A 150 -11.40 -9.06 14.50
CA GLY A 150 -10.83 -10.17 13.76
C GLY A 150 -10.85 -11.45 14.58
N GLN A 151 -10.80 -12.58 13.89
CA GLN A 151 -10.61 -13.91 14.47
C GLN A 151 -9.47 -14.59 13.70
N GLU A 152 -8.48 -15.10 14.40
CA GLU A 152 -7.49 -16.00 13.83
C GLU A 152 -8.04 -17.43 13.89
N LEU A 153 -8.00 -18.14 12.75
CA LEU A 153 -8.66 -19.46 12.61
C LEU A 153 -7.65 -20.56 12.27
#